data_debe44fd75d56b9c4776ce94102974df
#
_entry.id   debe44fd75d56b9c4776ce94102974df
#
_cell.length_a   1.000
_cell.length_b   1.000
_cell.length_c   1.000
_cell.angle_alpha   90.00
_cell.angle_beta   90.00
_cell.angle_gamma   90.00
#
_symmetry.space_group_name_H-M   'P 1'
#
loop_
_entity.id
_entity.type
_entity.pdbx_description
1 polymer ?
#
loop_
_entity_poly.entity_id
_entity_poly.type
_entity_poly.pdbx_seq_one_letter_code
_entity_poly.pdbx_strand_id
1 'polypeptide(L)'
;MKRLIYLSMVVLLVFCTLSCNKNDSQAKPGSIDRPYTTGEAVKVASKLTWVSNTEYETTDVVYVRGKIIKVADHGAFKDSGTFGNATFYIASDETPAYVLKCYRILYFKNQKYTDGPDIQEGDTVIVCGKLLNFQQKTPETEALNAYLFALN
;
A
#
# COMPACT_ATOMS: atom_id res chain seq x y z
N MET A 1 46.67 -48.55 -51.52
CA MET A 1 46.58 -48.05 -50.13
C MET A 1 45.85 -46.70 -50.15
N LYS A 2 44.59 -46.70 -49.83
CA LYS A 2 43.75 -45.47 -49.89
C LYS A 2 43.65 -44.95 -48.45
N ARG A 3 44.17 -43.77 -48.22
CA ARG A 3 44.02 -43.08 -46.92
C ARG A 3 42.70 -42.30 -46.92
N LEU A 4 41.77 -42.69 -46.08
CA LEU A 4 40.54 -41.99 -45.85
C LEU A 4 40.81 -40.90 -44.84
N ILE A 5 40.64 -39.63 -45.29
CA ILE A 5 40.74 -38.45 -44.44
C ILE A 5 39.33 -38.15 -43.92
N TYR A 6 39.08 -38.40 -42.62
CA TYR A 6 37.84 -37.99 -41.95
C TYR A 6 37.95 -36.49 -41.64
N LEU A 7 37.16 -35.69 -42.38
CA LEU A 7 36.96 -34.28 -42.06
C LEU A 7 35.94 -34.17 -40.93
N SER A 8 36.44 -33.93 -39.74
CA SER A 8 35.59 -33.73 -38.53
C SER A 8 35.00 -32.31 -38.60
N MET A 9 33.74 -32.22 -38.94
CA MET A 9 32.99 -30.96 -38.98
C MET A 9 32.50 -30.68 -37.57
N VAL A 10 33.24 -29.85 -36.83
CA VAL A 10 32.82 -29.34 -35.53
C VAL A 10 31.76 -28.28 -35.75
N VAL A 11 30.49 -28.65 -35.57
CA VAL A 11 29.39 -27.69 -35.54
C VAL A 11 29.42 -26.98 -34.21
N LEU A 12 29.93 -25.77 -34.20
CA LEU A 12 29.90 -24.88 -33.05
C LEU A 12 28.48 -24.31 -32.88
N LEU A 13 27.68 -24.96 -32.04
CA LEU A 13 26.38 -24.43 -31.62
C LEU A 13 26.61 -23.22 -30.72
N VAL A 14 26.57 -22.05 -31.33
CA VAL A 14 26.49 -20.78 -30.57
C VAL A 14 25.10 -20.70 -29.95
N PHE A 15 24.98 -21.08 -28.72
CA PHE A 15 23.81 -20.73 -27.92
C PHE A 15 23.83 -19.24 -27.69
N CYS A 16 23.13 -18.48 -28.53
CA CYS A 16 22.72 -17.13 -28.20
C CYS A 16 21.75 -17.22 -27.01
N THR A 17 22.28 -17.13 -25.80
CA THR A 17 21.45 -16.79 -24.63
C THR A 17 20.96 -15.37 -24.86
N LEU A 18 19.75 -15.26 -25.39
CA LEU A 18 18.96 -14.03 -25.30
C LEU A 18 18.73 -13.79 -23.80
N SER A 19 19.67 -13.09 -23.16
CA SER A 19 19.45 -12.46 -21.88
C SER A 19 18.36 -11.43 -22.13
N CYS A 20 17.10 -11.85 -21.91
CA CYS A 20 16.01 -10.90 -21.71
C CYS A 20 16.38 -10.13 -20.45
N ASN A 21 17.07 -9.00 -20.60
CA ASN A 21 17.05 -7.93 -19.63
C ASN A 21 15.60 -7.41 -19.59
N LYS A 22 14.76 -8.13 -18.85
CA LYS A 22 13.60 -7.50 -18.24
C LYS A 22 14.19 -6.45 -17.31
N ASN A 23 14.26 -5.22 -17.76
CA ASN A 23 14.19 -4.07 -16.87
C ASN A 23 12.83 -4.23 -16.18
N ASP A 24 12.77 -5.05 -15.13
CA ASP A 24 11.77 -4.95 -14.12
C ASP A 24 11.98 -3.58 -13.47
N SER A 25 11.38 -2.56 -14.06
CA SER A 25 11.09 -1.32 -13.35
C SER A 25 10.08 -1.72 -12.28
N GLN A 26 10.60 -2.23 -11.14
CA GLN A 26 9.75 -2.58 -10.01
C GLN A 26 8.95 -1.33 -9.67
N ALA A 27 7.62 -1.46 -9.67
CA ALA A 27 6.74 -0.37 -9.34
C ALA A 27 7.17 0.28 -8.01
N LYS A 28 7.16 1.61 -7.97
CA LYS A 28 7.57 2.38 -6.80
C LYS A 28 6.77 1.93 -5.57
N PRO A 29 7.41 1.59 -4.45
CA PRO A 29 6.69 1.28 -3.22
C PRO A 29 5.74 2.39 -2.83
N GLY A 30 4.52 2.05 -2.43
CA GLY A 30 3.46 3.00 -2.12
C GLY A 30 2.72 3.54 -3.35
N SER A 31 3.01 3.06 -4.57
CA SER A 31 2.19 3.34 -5.76
C SER A 31 0.98 2.41 -5.80
N ILE A 32 0.04 2.70 -6.73
CA ILE A 32 -1.14 1.85 -6.95
C ILE A 32 -0.77 0.43 -7.38
N ASP A 33 0.30 0.29 -8.18
CA ASP A 33 0.77 -1.01 -8.68
C ASP A 33 1.55 -1.80 -7.62
N ARG A 34 2.05 -1.10 -6.60
CA ARG A 34 2.73 -1.68 -5.44
C ARG A 34 2.37 -0.92 -4.17
N PRO A 35 1.16 -1.09 -3.65
CA PRO A 35 0.78 -0.48 -2.37
C PRO A 35 1.73 -0.92 -1.25
N TYR A 36 2.00 -0.04 -0.31
CA TYR A 36 2.68 -0.43 0.92
C TYR A 36 1.87 -1.49 1.66
N THR A 37 2.56 -2.45 2.26
CA THR A 37 2.00 -3.20 3.39
C THR A 37 1.85 -2.27 4.59
N THR A 38 1.05 -2.63 5.58
CA THR A 38 0.93 -1.82 6.81
C THR A 38 2.27 -1.69 7.53
N GLY A 39 3.11 -2.73 7.50
CA GLY A 39 4.45 -2.67 8.09
C GLY A 39 5.38 -1.66 7.40
N GLU A 40 5.35 -1.59 6.08
CA GLU A 40 6.10 -0.57 5.31
C GLU A 40 5.57 0.83 5.60
N ALA A 41 4.24 1.02 5.57
CA ALA A 41 3.59 2.29 5.85
C ALA A 41 3.91 2.83 7.25
N VAL A 42 3.82 1.98 8.28
CA VAL A 42 4.16 2.33 9.67
C VAL A 42 5.63 2.71 9.79
N LYS A 43 6.55 1.97 9.18
CA LYS A 43 7.99 2.28 9.20
C LYS A 43 8.30 3.61 8.51
N VAL A 44 7.61 3.95 7.44
CA VAL A 44 7.78 5.23 6.75
C VAL A 44 7.20 6.35 7.61
N ALA A 45 5.95 6.22 8.07
CA ALA A 45 5.28 7.22 8.88
C ALA A 45 6.02 7.52 10.19
N SER A 46 6.54 6.49 10.88
CA SER A 46 7.25 6.64 12.16
C SER A 46 8.52 7.49 12.09
N LYS A 47 9.05 7.75 10.89
CA LYS A 47 10.22 8.62 10.69
C LYS A 47 9.86 10.09 10.53
N LEU A 48 8.58 10.40 10.35
CA LEU A 48 8.10 11.75 10.12
C LEU A 48 8.02 12.51 11.44
N THR A 49 8.31 13.81 11.38
CA THR A 49 8.35 14.68 12.54
C THR A 49 6.94 15.25 12.81
N TRP A 50 6.58 15.30 14.06
CA TRP A 50 5.40 16.02 14.57
C TRP A 50 5.84 17.05 15.60
N VAL A 51 5.57 18.30 15.37
CA VAL A 51 5.85 19.38 16.32
C VAL A 51 4.56 19.85 16.98
N SER A 52 3.53 20.13 16.17
CA SER A 52 2.22 20.59 16.64
C SER A 52 1.12 20.21 15.62
N ASN A 53 -0.13 20.52 15.96
CA ASN A 53 -1.26 20.33 15.04
C ASN A 53 -1.20 21.17 13.76
N THR A 54 -0.32 22.15 13.71
CA THR A 54 -0.11 23.02 12.55
C THR A 54 1.27 22.90 11.94
N GLU A 55 2.15 22.07 12.55
CA GLU A 55 3.52 21.88 12.09
C GLU A 55 3.90 20.39 12.22
N TYR A 56 3.87 19.67 11.11
CA TYR A 56 4.20 18.26 11.01
C TYR A 56 4.61 17.91 9.57
N GLU A 57 5.36 16.82 9.45
CA GLU A 57 5.72 16.24 8.16
C GLU A 57 4.67 15.22 7.71
N THR A 58 4.48 15.12 6.40
CA THR A 58 3.69 14.08 5.75
C THR A 58 4.47 13.42 4.63
N THR A 59 4.07 12.21 4.25
CA THR A 59 4.54 11.62 2.99
C THR A 59 3.92 12.34 1.79
N ASP A 60 4.40 12.02 0.59
CA ASP A 60 3.58 12.13 -0.61
C ASP A 60 2.33 11.26 -0.47
N VAL A 61 1.38 11.41 -1.42
CA VAL A 61 0.23 10.51 -1.51
C VAL A 61 0.73 9.11 -1.84
N VAL A 62 0.31 8.15 -1.01
CA VAL A 62 0.66 6.73 -1.14
C VAL A 62 -0.57 5.85 -1.03
N TYR A 63 -0.43 4.61 -1.51
CA TYR A 63 -1.43 3.55 -1.37
C TYR A 63 -0.94 2.57 -0.31
N VAL A 64 -1.83 2.18 0.61
CA VAL A 64 -1.54 1.21 1.67
C VAL A 64 -2.59 0.11 1.64
N ARG A 65 -2.15 -1.14 1.59
CA ARG A 65 -3.02 -2.32 1.65
C ARG A 65 -2.95 -2.94 3.03
N GLY A 66 -4.11 -3.31 3.56
CA GLY A 66 -4.21 -4.02 4.84
C GLY A 66 -5.59 -4.62 5.06
N LYS A 67 -5.71 -5.39 6.13
CA LYS A 67 -6.95 -5.97 6.60
C LYS A 67 -7.48 -5.12 7.76
N ILE A 68 -8.75 -4.81 7.77
CA ILE A 68 -9.37 -4.09 8.87
C ILE A 68 -9.41 -5.01 10.10
N ILE A 69 -8.73 -4.61 11.16
CA ILE A 69 -8.69 -5.34 12.43
C ILE A 69 -9.59 -4.71 13.50
N LYS A 70 -10.01 -3.49 13.30
CA LYS A 70 -10.91 -2.77 14.19
C LYS A 70 -11.56 -1.61 13.44
N VAL A 71 -12.87 -1.50 13.54
CA VAL A 71 -13.61 -0.28 13.20
C VAL A 71 -13.83 0.48 14.52
N ALA A 72 -13.42 1.75 14.57
CA ALA A 72 -13.60 2.56 15.77
C ALA A 72 -15.10 2.86 16.01
N ASP A 73 -15.47 3.15 17.25
CA ASP A 73 -16.82 3.64 17.57
C ASP A 73 -17.12 4.86 16.69
N HIS A 74 -18.23 4.86 16.00
CA HIS A 74 -18.59 5.85 14.99
C HIS A 74 -17.64 5.86 13.77
N GLY A 75 -16.85 4.82 13.57
CA GLY A 75 -15.87 4.72 12.50
C GLY A 75 -16.37 4.08 11.21
N ALA A 76 -17.57 3.51 11.17
CA ALA A 76 -18.19 3.03 9.94
C ALA A 76 -18.72 4.21 9.11
N PHE A 77 -18.73 4.07 7.78
CA PHE A 77 -19.15 5.17 6.91
C PHE A 77 -20.60 5.53 7.14
N LYS A 78 -21.51 4.56 7.16
CA LYS A 78 -22.95 4.79 7.39
C LYS A 78 -23.29 5.30 8.79
N ASP A 79 -22.44 4.97 9.78
CA ASP A 79 -22.63 5.39 11.17
C ASP A 79 -21.88 6.68 11.48
N SER A 80 -21.01 7.16 10.61
CA SER A 80 -20.28 8.43 10.78
C SER A 80 -21.16 9.66 10.63
N GLY A 81 -22.44 9.46 10.33
CA GLY A 81 -23.44 10.51 10.27
C GLY A 81 -23.15 11.57 9.23
N THR A 82 -23.29 12.83 9.60
CA THR A 82 -23.16 13.99 8.70
C THR A 82 -21.76 14.14 8.09
N PHE A 83 -20.73 13.53 8.68
CA PHE A 83 -19.34 13.73 8.26
C PHE A 83 -18.94 12.88 7.06
N GLY A 84 -19.59 11.73 6.84
CA GLY A 84 -19.32 10.83 5.69
C GLY A 84 -17.89 10.32 5.62
N ASN A 85 -17.21 10.17 6.78
CA ASN A 85 -15.87 9.63 6.92
C ASN A 85 -15.84 8.53 7.99
N ALA A 86 -14.79 7.72 7.97
CA ALA A 86 -14.62 6.63 8.91
C ALA A 86 -13.23 6.64 9.56
N THR A 87 -13.12 6.08 10.76
CA THR A 87 -11.86 5.80 11.43
C THR A 87 -11.77 4.32 11.73
N PHE A 88 -10.72 3.67 11.23
CA PHE A 88 -10.49 2.25 11.42
C PHE A 88 -8.98 1.93 11.47
N TYR A 89 -8.65 0.72 11.83
CA TYR A 89 -7.28 0.25 11.98
C TYR A 89 -7.04 -0.91 11.04
N ILE A 90 -5.92 -0.86 10.31
CA ILE A 90 -5.51 -1.93 9.42
C ILE A 90 -4.18 -2.53 9.85
N ALA A 91 -4.03 -3.83 9.60
CA ALA A 91 -2.79 -4.57 9.77
C ALA A 91 -2.58 -5.51 8.57
N SER A 92 -1.35 -5.96 8.34
CA SER A 92 -1.10 -7.09 7.45
C SER A 92 -1.33 -8.40 8.21
N ASP A 93 -1.80 -9.44 7.51
CA ASP A 93 -1.94 -10.77 8.10
C ASP A 93 -0.60 -11.34 8.57
N GLU A 94 0.50 -10.91 7.93
CA GLU A 94 1.85 -11.40 8.19
C GLU A 94 2.51 -10.77 9.43
N THR A 95 2.09 -9.55 9.82
CA THR A 95 2.72 -8.82 10.92
C THR A 95 1.70 -7.95 11.67
N PRO A 96 0.84 -8.54 12.50
CA PRO A 96 -0.16 -7.78 13.27
C PRO A 96 0.47 -6.78 14.27
N ALA A 97 1.80 -6.85 14.48
CA ALA A 97 2.53 -5.88 15.30
C ALA A 97 2.57 -4.46 14.68
N TYR A 98 2.33 -4.33 13.37
CA TYR A 98 2.33 -3.04 12.69
C TYR A 98 0.89 -2.66 12.31
N VAL A 99 0.31 -1.78 13.10
CA VAL A 99 -1.05 -1.28 12.91
C VAL A 99 -0.99 0.15 12.41
N LEU A 100 -1.65 0.42 11.28
CA LEU A 100 -1.85 1.76 10.77
C LEU A 100 -3.27 2.23 11.13
N LYS A 101 -3.37 3.40 11.73
CA LYS A 101 -4.65 4.05 11.98
C LYS A 101 -5.08 4.83 10.73
N CYS A 102 -6.18 4.46 10.15
CA CYS A 102 -6.85 5.16 9.07
C CYS A 102 -7.81 6.19 9.69
N TYR A 103 -7.33 7.43 9.86
CA TYR A 103 -8.06 8.44 10.63
C TYR A 103 -8.90 9.34 9.74
N ARG A 104 -10.22 9.38 9.96
CA ARG A 104 -11.20 10.20 9.24
C ARG A 104 -11.05 10.06 7.72
N ILE A 105 -11.00 8.80 7.25
CA ILE A 105 -10.92 8.43 5.85
C ILE A 105 -12.21 8.81 5.13
N LEU A 106 -12.11 9.44 3.98
CA LEU A 106 -13.22 9.64 3.07
C LEU A 106 -13.56 8.35 2.32
N TYR A 107 -14.73 8.30 1.71
CA TYR A 107 -15.20 7.16 0.92
C TYR A 107 -14.54 7.15 -0.47
N PHE A 108 -14.97 6.23 -1.31
CA PHE A 108 -14.42 6.09 -2.66
C PHE A 108 -14.36 7.42 -3.43
N LYS A 109 -13.35 7.56 -4.29
CA LYS A 109 -13.12 8.75 -5.12
C LYS A 109 -12.95 10.04 -4.31
N ASN A 110 -12.48 9.92 -3.07
CA ASN A 110 -12.26 11.06 -2.16
C ASN A 110 -13.56 11.84 -1.89
N GLN A 111 -14.68 11.14 -1.80
CA GLN A 111 -16.00 11.73 -1.53
C GLN A 111 -16.46 11.38 -0.12
N LYS A 112 -17.39 12.16 0.41
CA LYS A 112 -18.12 11.77 1.62
C LYS A 112 -18.96 10.54 1.30
N TYR A 113 -19.10 9.66 2.29
CA TYR A 113 -20.03 8.55 2.17
C TYR A 113 -21.48 9.06 2.04
N THR A 114 -22.22 8.52 1.08
CA THR A 114 -23.64 8.78 0.90
C THR A 114 -24.45 7.48 0.90
N ASP A 115 -23.94 6.47 0.18
CA ASP A 115 -24.54 5.14 0.05
C ASP A 115 -23.48 4.13 -0.40
N GLY A 116 -23.80 2.84 -0.31
CA GLY A 116 -22.95 1.75 -0.76
C GLY A 116 -22.52 0.81 0.38
N PRO A 117 -21.58 -0.10 0.11
CA PRO A 117 -21.09 -1.03 1.12
C PRO A 117 -20.33 -0.31 2.23
N ASP A 118 -20.64 -0.67 3.48
CA ASP A 118 -19.88 -0.24 4.64
C ASP A 118 -18.69 -1.15 4.88
N ILE A 119 -17.72 -0.67 5.63
CA ILE A 119 -16.55 -1.43 6.06
C ILE A 119 -16.89 -2.29 7.28
N GLN A 120 -16.22 -3.43 7.39
CA GLN A 120 -16.30 -4.30 8.56
C GLN A 120 -14.92 -4.89 8.90
N GLU A 121 -14.79 -5.38 10.13
CA GLU A 121 -13.59 -6.12 10.54
C GLU A 121 -13.43 -7.37 9.67
N GLY A 122 -12.21 -7.62 9.21
CA GLY A 122 -11.89 -8.70 8.30
C GLY A 122 -11.79 -8.31 6.83
N ASP A 123 -12.36 -7.17 6.43
CA ASP A 123 -12.25 -6.68 5.05
C ASP A 123 -10.81 -6.33 4.68
N THR A 124 -10.45 -6.62 3.44
CA THR A 124 -9.19 -6.15 2.86
C THR A 124 -9.42 -4.83 2.14
N VAL A 125 -8.66 -3.83 2.50
CA VAL A 125 -8.78 -2.49 1.92
C VAL A 125 -7.49 -2.00 1.30
N ILE A 126 -7.61 -1.08 0.35
CA ILE A 126 -6.53 -0.19 -0.06
C ILE A 126 -6.98 1.23 0.28
N VAL A 127 -6.16 1.92 1.05
CA VAL A 127 -6.34 3.33 1.40
C VAL A 127 -5.34 4.16 0.62
N CYS A 128 -5.79 5.28 0.06
CA CYS A 128 -4.96 6.25 -0.65
C CYS A 128 -4.92 7.55 0.14
N GLY A 129 -3.73 8.07 0.41
CA GLY A 129 -3.57 9.34 1.12
C GLY A 129 -2.16 9.58 1.63
N LYS A 130 -2.00 10.67 2.36
CA LYS A 130 -0.74 10.99 3.03
C LYS A 130 -0.67 10.33 4.40
N LEU A 131 0.54 10.00 4.83
CA LEU A 131 0.81 9.45 6.16
C LEU A 131 1.53 10.47 7.01
N LEU A 132 1.32 10.41 8.32
CA LEU A 132 2.01 11.19 9.33
C LEU A 132 2.25 10.36 10.60
N ASN A 133 3.04 10.91 11.53
CA ASN A 133 3.29 10.29 12.83
C ASN A 133 2.70 11.17 13.93
N PHE A 134 1.40 11.01 14.18
CA PHE A 134 0.68 11.84 15.13
C PHE A 134 1.31 11.82 16.52
N GLN A 135 1.69 12.99 17.01
CA GLN A 135 2.34 13.20 18.32
C GLN A 135 3.59 12.34 18.54
N GLN A 136 4.34 12.00 17.47
CA GLN A 136 5.50 11.10 17.51
C GLN A 136 5.21 9.69 18.06
N LYS A 137 3.94 9.26 18.04
CA LYS A 137 3.50 8.01 18.67
C LYS A 137 2.61 7.15 17.80
N THR A 138 1.81 7.78 16.93
CA THR A 138 0.76 7.07 16.20
C THR A 138 0.93 7.28 14.70
N PRO A 139 1.48 6.30 13.98
CA PRO A 139 1.45 6.28 12.52
C PRO A 139 0.00 6.25 12.04
N GLU A 140 -0.41 7.28 11.32
CA GLU A 140 -1.78 7.37 10.82
C GLU A 140 -1.86 8.08 9.47
N THR A 141 -3.03 8.01 8.83
CA THR A 141 -3.34 8.80 7.66
C THR A 141 -3.66 10.24 8.06
N GLU A 142 -3.32 11.19 7.20
CA GLU A 142 -3.73 12.58 7.37
C GLU A 142 -5.26 12.72 7.24
N ALA A 143 -5.90 13.29 8.26
CA ALA A 143 -7.35 13.42 8.33
C ALA A 143 -7.94 14.13 7.11
N LEU A 144 -8.99 13.57 6.50
CA LEU A 144 -9.71 14.14 5.35
C LEU A 144 -8.86 14.33 4.07
N ASN A 145 -7.59 13.93 4.10
CA ASN A 145 -6.67 13.89 2.97
C ASN A 145 -6.34 12.44 2.55
N ALA A 146 -7.15 11.49 3.00
CA ALA A 146 -7.07 10.09 2.64
C ALA A 146 -8.47 9.54 2.40
N TYR A 147 -8.55 8.54 1.53
CA TYR A 147 -9.82 7.93 1.15
C TYR A 147 -9.69 6.43 0.89
N LEU A 148 -10.82 5.75 0.95
CA LEU A 148 -10.95 4.33 0.62
C LEU A 148 -10.82 4.16 -0.90
N PHE A 149 -9.76 3.50 -1.36
CA PHE A 149 -9.53 3.26 -2.79
C PHE A 149 -10.14 1.94 -3.24
N ALA A 150 -10.01 0.87 -2.44
CA ALA A 150 -10.61 -0.44 -2.71
C ALA A 150 -11.10 -1.09 -1.43
N LEU A 151 -12.14 -1.91 -1.55
CA LEU A 151 -12.76 -2.74 -0.50
C LEU A 151 -13.07 -4.12 -1.10
N ASN A 152 -12.58 -5.20 -0.45
CA ASN A 152 -12.79 -6.60 -0.82
C ASN A 152 -13.10 -7.45 0.41
#